data_6a14e4dfdebc72e85a1dae7067d13c5b
#
_entry.id   6a14e4dfdebc72e85a1dae7067d13c5b
#
_cell.length_a   1.000
_cell.length_b   1.000
_cell.length_c   1.000
_cell.angle_alpha   90.00
_cell.angle_beta   90.00
_cell.angle_gamma   90.00
#
_symmetry.space_group_name_H-M   'P 1'
#
loop_
_entity.id
_entity.type
_entity.pdbx_description
1 polymer ?
#
loop_
_entity_poly.entity_id
_entity_poly.type
_entity_poly.pdbx_seq_one_letter_code
_entity_poly.pdbx_strand_id
1 'polypeptide(L)'
;MIPGSAGEAAYFLDAQQPSTIPILIAVPHAGRTYPPSVFERMRNPGTTSVRLEDRYADQLARRVADATGAALLVAKAPRAMIDLNRDPDDVDWDMFARGRPDRLGSYEPGRRARSGLGLIPRRLPGLGELWKRRHEQSDLDDRIALIHEPYHRCLATELQRLRDRWGAALLLDLHSMPPLPSAGQRLAGGIRRG
;
A
#
# COMPACT_ATOMS: atom_id res chain seq x y z
N MET A 1 -13.50 2.56 -6.20
CA MET A 1 -13.39 4.04 -6.03
C MET A 1 -12.79 4.32 -4.67
N ILE A 2 -12.14 5.47 -4.47
CA ILE A 2 -11.58 5.85 -3.17
C ILE A 2 -12.69 6.39 -2.27
N PRO A 3 -12.95 5.78 -1.07
CA PRO A 3 -13.97 6.28 -0.13
C PRO A 3 -13.70 7.73 0.27
N GLY A 4 -14.75 8.57 0.24
CA GLY A 4 -14.66 9.98 0.58
C GLY A 4 -14.08 10.89 -0.50
N SER A 5 -13.75 10.37 -1.68
CA SER A 5 -13.38 11.16 -2.85
C SER A 5 -14.60 11.47 -3.73
N ALA A 6 -14.45 12.40 -4.68
CA ALA A 6 -15.48 12.75 -5.68
C ALA A 6 -15.56 11.73 -6.84
N GLY A 7 -15.48 10.43 -6.54
CA GLY A 7 -15.54 9.37 -7.56
C GLY A 7 -14.19 8.96 -8.13
N GLU A 8 -13.09 9.30 -7.47
CA GLU A 8 -11.73 8.96 -7.90
C GLU A 8 -11.50 7.44 -7.87
N ALA A 9 -10.89 6.92 -8.93
CA ALA A 9 -10.51 5.51 -9.04
C ALA A 9 -9.43 5.16 -8.00
N ALA A 10 -9.48 3.93 -7.45
CA ALA A 10 -8.50 3.47 -6.48
C ALA A 10 -7.13 3.14 -7.11
N TYR A 11 -7.12 2.80 -8.39
CA TYR A 11 -5.93 2.45 -9.15
C TYR A 11 -6.12 2.79 -10.63
N PHE A 12 -5.05 2.65 -11.39
CA PHE A 12 -4.99 2.79 -12.84
C PHE A 12 -4.28 1.56 -13.42
N LEU A 13 -4.84 0.97 -14.47
CA LEU A 13 -4.24 -0.11 -15.25
C LEU A 13 -3.99 0.37 -16.68
N ASP A 14 -2.77 0.19 -17.17
CA ASP A 14 -2.39 0.35 -18.56
C ASP A 14 -1.86 -1.00 -19.07
N ALA A 15 -2.60 -1.64 -19.94
CA ALA A 15 -2.26 -2.97 -20.43
C ALA A 15 -2.65 -3.10 -21.90
N GLN A 16 -1.65 -3.30 -22.74
CA GLN A 16 -1.86 -3.56 -24.17
C GLN A 16 -2.58 -4.89 -24.40
N GLN A 17 -3.47 -4.91 -25.37
CA GLN A 17 -4.15 -6.12 -25.82
C GLN A 17 -4.04 -6.26 -27.34
N PRO A 18 -3.32 -7.28 -27.82
CA PRO A 18 -2.60 -8.32 -27.05
C PRO A 18 -1.33 -7.76 -26.38
N SER A 19 -0.94 -8.34 -25.23
CA SER A 19 0.30 -7.98 -24.55
C SER A 19 1.53 -8.35 -25.37
N THR A 20 2.56 -7.52 -25.32
CA THR A 20 3.82 -7.71 -26.04
C THR A 20 4.82 -8.58 -25.30
N ILE A 21 4.76 -8.59 -23.97
CA ILE A 21 5.61 -9.39 -23.06
C ILE A 21 4.80 -9.88 -21.85
N PRO A 22 5.24 -10.96 -21.16
CA PRO A 22 4.51 -11.53 -20.03
C PRO A 22 4.83 -10.84 -18.69
N ILE A 23 4.90 -9.50 -18.65
CA ILE A 23 5.30 -8.75 -17.45
C ILE A 23 4.21 -7.77 -17.04
N LEU A 24 3.87 -7.80 -15.75
CA LEU A 24 3.06 -6.78 -15.08
C LEU A 24 3.93 -6.06 -14.04
N ILE A 25 4.04 -4.74 -14.16
CA ILE A 25 4.67 -3.89 -13.17
C ILE A 25 3.56 -3.36 -12.24
N ALA A 26 3.66 -3.62 -10.95
CA ALA A 26 2.76 -3.09 -9.92
C ALA A 26 3.45 -2.03 -9.07
N VAL A 27 2.73 -0.92 -8.76
CA VAL A 27 3.24 0.16 -7.91
C VAL A 27 2.19 0.48 -6.84
N PRO A 28 2.16 -0.30 -5.75
CA PRO A 28 1.07 -0.24 -4.76
C PRO A 28 1.11 1.00 -3.86
N HIS A 29 2.26 1.67 -3.73
CA HIS A 29 2.46 2.77 -2.78
C HIS A 29 2.69 4.14 -3.42
N ALA A 30 2.42 4.29 -4.70
CA ALA A 30 2.56 5.58 -5.39
C ALA A 30 1.33 6.49 -5.24
N GLY A 31 0.24 6.01 -4.65
CA GLY A 31 -1.04 6.71 -4.54
C GLY A 31 -0.97 7.99 -3.72
N ARG A 32 -1.54 9.08 -4.26
CA ARG A 32 -1.53 10.42 -3.67
C ARG A 32 -2.90 11.10 -3.71
N THR A 33 -3.95 10.37 -4.05
CA THR A 33 -5.32 10.90 -4.07
C THR A 33 -5.93 10.82 -2.67
N TYR A 34 -5.63 11.82 -1.84
CA TYR A 34 -6.14 11.91 -0.48
C TYR A 34 -7.50 12.59 -0.45
N PRO A 35 -8.56 11.94 0.00
CA PRO A 35 -9.80 12.64 0.35
C PRO A 35 -9.56 13.68 1.47
N PRO A 36 -10.21 14.84 1.44
CA PRO A 36 -10.06 15.87 2.48
C PRO A 36 -10.28 15.33 3.89
N SER A 37 -11.27 14.48 4.09
CA SER A 37 -11.60 13.85 5.38
C SER A 37 -10.44 12.98 5.93
N VAL A 38 -9.62 12.39 5.07
CA VAL A 38 -8.44 11.62 5.48
C VAL A 38 -7.35 12.56 5.98
N PHE A 39 -7.06 13.64 5.25
CA PHE A 39 -6.09 14.65 5.67
C PHE A 39 -6.45 15.29 7.01
N GLU A 40 -7.72 15.62 7.22
CA GLU A 40 -8.22 16.20 8.48
C GLU A 40 -8.05 15.27 9.68
N ARG A 41 -8.14 13.96 9.46
CA ARG A 41 -7.94 12.93 10.51
C ARG A 41 -6.48 12.63 10.81
N MET A 42 -5.53 13.03 9.96
CA MET A 42 -4.09 12.81 10.16
C MET A 42 -3.50 13.85 11.10
N ARG A 43 -2.54 13.46 11.97
CA ARG A 43 -1.81 14.37 12.88
C ARG A 43 -0.84 15.28 12.13
N ASN A 44 -0.04 14.72 11.24
CA ASN A 44 0.99 15.42 10.47
C ASN A 44 0.87 15.04 8.99
N PRO A 45 -0.21 15.45 8.28
CA PRO A 45 -0.52 14.92 6.96
C PRO A 45 0.61 15.12 5.94
N GLY A 46 1.25 16.29 5.90
CA GLY A 46 2.34 16.58 4.97
C GLY A 46 3.56 15.69 5.17
N THR A 47 4.00 15.48 6.42
CA THR A 47 5.16 14.61 6.72
C THR A 47 4.80 13.14 6.56
N THR A 48 3.60 12.75 6.99
CA THR A 48 3.13 11.36 6.92
C THR A 48 3.01 10.89 5.47
N SER A 49 2.42 11.72 4.60
CA SER A 49 2.27 11.40 3.18
C SER A 49 3.63 11.17 2.52
N VAL A 50 4.58 12.09 2.71
CA VAL A 50 5.95 11.96 2.15
C VAL A 50 6.65 10.68 2.58
N ARG A 51 6.42 10.23 3.82
CA ARG A 51 7.10 9.05 4.39
C ARG A 51 6.44 7.72 4.07
N LEU A 52 5.19 7.73 3.65
CA LEU A 52 4.44 6.52 3.27
C LEU A 52 4.37 6.31 1.77
N GLU A 53 4.55 7.36 0.97
CA GLU A 53 4.49 7.30 -0.48
C GLU A 53 5.82 6.87 -1.09
N ASP A 54 5.77 5.96 -2.06
CA ASP A 54 6.89 5.62 -2.93
C ASP A 54 6.97 6.64 -4.07
N ARG A 55 7.46 7.85 -3.73
CA ARG A 55 7.52 8.98 -4.67
C ARG A 55 8.39 8.66 -5.87
N TYR A 56 7.92 9.04 -7.06
CA TYR A 56 8.54 8.81 -8.36
C TYR A 56 8.59 7.34 -8.82
N ALA A 57 8.17 6.36 -8.00
CA ALA A 57 8.09 4.97 -8.43
C ALA A 57 7.13 4.79 -9.60
N ASP A 58 5.99 5.52 -9.58
CA ASP A 58 5.02 5.56 -10.68
C ASP A 58 5.62 6.10 -11.99
N GLN A 59 6.46 7.14 -11.91
CA GLN A 59 7.11 7.73 -13.09
C GLN A 59 8.17 6.79 -13.68
N LEU A 60 8.97 6.16 -12.80
CA LEU A 60 9.94 5.15 -13.22
C LEU A 60 9.25 3.96 -13.87
N ALA A 61 8.22 3.42 -13.20
CA ALA A 61 7.44 2.30 -13.72
C ALA A 61 6.81 2.61 -15.09
N ARG A 62 6.27 3.82 -15.27
CA ARG A 62 5.72 4.29 -16.55
C ARG A 62 6.77 4.26 -17.65
N ARG A 63 7.95 4.85 -17.41
CA ARG A 63 9.04 4.85 -18.40
C ARG A 63 9.49 3.44 -18.78
N VAL A 64 9.54 2.52 -17.80
CA VAL A 64 9.89 1.12 -18.07
C VAL A 64 8.78 0.44 -18.88
N ALA A 65 7.52 0.63 -18.50
CA ALA A 65 6.38 0.07 -19.24
C ALA A 65 6.34 0.56 -20.69
N ASP A 66 6.50 1.88 -20.91
CA ASP A 66 6.52 2.49 -22.25
C ASP A 66 7.67 1.95 -23.12
N ALA A 67 8.84 1.71 -22.53
CA ALA A 67 10.01 1.20 -23.23
C ALA A 67 9.95 -0.30 -23.53
N THR A 68 9.21 -1.09 -22.73
CA THR A 68 9.21 -2.56 -22.81
C THR A 68 7.90 -3.16 -23.30
N GLY A 69 6.81 -2.41 -23.22
CA GLY A 69 5.45 -2.92 -23.46
C GLY A 69 4.89 -3.76 -22.30
N ALA A 70 5.49 -3.70 -21.10
CA ALA A 70 4.95 -4.33 -19.91
C ALA A 70 3.61 -3.69 -19.51
N ALA A 71 2.69 -4.48 -18.99
CA ALA A 71 1.49 -3.94 -18.35
C ALA A 71 1.87 -3.18 -17.07
N LEU A 72 1.12 -2.14 -16.72
CA LEU A 72 1.40 -1.26 -15.59
C LEU A 72 0.15 -1.05 -14.73
N LEU A 73 0.21 -1.45 -13.45
CA LEU A 73 -0.83 -1.24 -12.45
C LEU A 73 -0.33 -0.28 -11.36
N VAL A 74 -0.93 0.89 -11.25
CA VAL A 74 -0.53 1.92 -10.29
C VAL A 74 -1.66 2.23 -9.33
N ALA A 75 -1.41 2.15 -8.02
CA ALA A 75 -2.35 2.60 -7.01
C ALA A 75 -2.50 4.14 -7.06
N LYS A 76 -3.74 4.63 -6.99
CA LYS A 76 -4.10 6.04 -6.80
C LYS A 76 -4.47 6.31 -5.33
N ALA A 77 -5.06 5.30 -4.66
CA ALA A 77 -5.34 5.38 -3.24
C ALA A 77 -4.04 5.45 -2.42
N PRO A 78 -3.93 6.38 -1.45
CA PRO A 78 -2.68 6.53 -0.71
C PRO A 78 -2.48 5.40 0.30
N ARG A 79 -1.22 4.99 0.48
CA ARG A 79 -0.81 3.96 1.45
C ARG A 79 -1.27 4.26 2.87
N ALA A 80 -1.39 5.54 3.24
CA ALA A 80 -1.93 5.94 4.54
C ALA A 80 -3.37 5.45 4.77
N MET A 81 -4.18 5.32 3.71
CA MET A 81 -5.54 4.80 3.82
C MET A 81 -5.55 3.28 3.95
N ILE A 82 -4.75 2.60 3.13
CA ILE A 82 -4.65 1.14 3.11
C ILE A 82 -3.35 0.74 2.42
N ASP A 83 -2.60 -0.16 3.04
CA ASP A 83 -1.36 -0.71 2.49
C ASP A 83 -1.70 -1.92 1.60
N LEU A 84 -1.63 -1.72 0.28
CA LEU A 84 -1.93 -2.76 -0.72
C LEU A 84 -0.90 -3.90 -0.75
N ASN A 85 0.20 -3.79 0.01
CA ASN A 85 1.20 -4.83 0.20
C ASN A 85 1.08 -5.48 1.59
N ARG A 86 -0.16 -5.56 2.11
CA ARG A 86 -0.51 -6.22 3.38
C ARG A 86 -1.71 -7.13 3.19
N ASP A 87 -1.74 -8.18 3.99
CA ASP A 87 -2.91 -9.04 4.10
C ASP A 87 -4.08 -8.24 4.67
N PRO A 88 -5.31 -8.39 4.15
CA PRO A 88 -6.50 -7.71 4.68
C PRO A 88 -6.76 -8.02 6.15
N ASP A 89 -6.24 -9.12 6.67
CA ASP A 89 -6.35 -9.49 8.07
C ASP A 89 -5.21 -8.93 8.96
N ASP A 90 -4.12 -8.35 8.40
CA ASP A 90 -3.01 -7.80 9.19
C ASP A 90 -3.37 -6.42 9.76
N VAL A 91 -4.36 -6.38 10.67
CA VAL A 91 -4.98 -5.20 11.25
C VAL A 91 -4.50 -4.96 12.68
N ASP A 92 -4.09 -3.73 13.00
CA ASP A 92 -3.86 -3.26 14.38
C ASP A 92 -5.20 -2.81 14.97
N TRP A 93 -5.89 -3.72 15.67
CA TRP A 93 -7.22 -3.47 16.22
C TRP A 93 -7.28 -2.40 17.31
N ASP A 94 -6.14 -2.06 17.94
CA ASP A 94 -6.08 -0.98 18.94
C ASP A 94 -6.40 0.40 18.34
N MET A 95 -6.29 0.55 17.03
CA MET A 95 -6.63 1.81 16.35
C MET A 95 -8.12 1.93 15.99
N PHE A 96 -8.96 0.93 16.33
CA PHE A 96 -10.39 0.94 16.08
C PHE A 96 -11.18 1.22 17.34
N ALA A 97 -12.32 1.96 17.22
CA ALA A 97 -13.11 2.40 18.36
C ALA A 97 -13.69 1.23 19.16
N ARG A 98 -14.13 0.17 18.49
CA ARG A 98 -14.72 -1.04 19.11
C ARG A 98 -13.71 -2.16 19.33
N GLY A 99 -12.41 -1.92 19.02
CA GLY A 99 -11.41 -2.98 19.08
C GLY A 99 -11.65 -4.08 18.04
N ARG A 100 -11.14 -5.27 18.34
CA ARG A 100 -11.26 -6.45 17.47
C ARG A 100 -12.68 -7.03 17.52
N PRO A 101 -13.30 -7.34 16.36
CA PRO A 101 -14.58 -8.02 16.32
C PRO A 101 -14.49 -9.47 16.87
N ASP A 102 -15.48 -9.89 17.67
CA ASP A 102 -15.53 -11.23 18.27
C ASP A 102 -15.52 -12.36 17.24
N ARG A 103 -16.06 -12.12 16.05
CA ARG A 103 -16.08 -13.07 14.91
C ARG A 103 -14.70 -13.53 14.45
N LEU A 104 -13.64 -12.79 14.77
CA LEU A 104 -12.27 -13.12 14.34
C LEU A 104 -11.56 -14.14 15.27
N GLY A 105 -12.21 -14.59 16.33
CA GLY A 105 -11.70 -15.64 17.22
C GLY A 105 -10.30 -15.34 17.78
N SER A 106 -9.38 -16.32 17.66
CA SER A 106 -8.02 -16.25 18.20
C SER A 106 -7.00 -15.62 17.22
N TYR A 107 -7.44 -14.81 16.23
CA TYR A 107 -6.53 -14.15 15.31
C TYR A 107 -5.50 -13.27 16.04
N GLU A 108 -4.23 -13.49 15.73
CA GLU A 108 -3.10 -12.69 16.22
C GLU A 108 -2.61 -11.76 15.12
N PRO A 109 -2.52 -10.43 15.38
CA PRO A 109 -1.96 -9.50 14.42
C PRO A 109 -0.54 -9.88 14.00
N GLY A 110 -0.22 -9.75 12.73
CA GLY A 110 1.10 -10.00 12.19
C GLY A 110 2.16 -9.05 12.80
N ARG A 111 3.44 -9.37 12.59
CA ARG A 111 4.55 -8.53 13.09
C ARG A 111 4.44 -7.08 12.61
N ARG A 112 3.92 -6.86 11.40
CA ARG A 112 3.78 -5.52 10.81
C ARG A 112 2.67 -4.73 11.50
N ALA A 113 1.50 -5.31 11.74
CA ALA A 113 0.43 -4.65 12.50
C ALA A 113 0.91 -4.30 13.92
N ARG A 114 1.56 -5.23 14.63
CA ARG A 114 2.13 -4.96 15.96
C ARG A 114 3.16 -3.82 15.96
N SER A 115 3.91 -3.64 14.87
CA SER A 115 4.86 -2.52 14.73
C SER A 115 4.20 -1.20 14.29
N GLY A 116 2.88 -1.19 14.03
CA GLY A 116 2.12 -0.04 13.56
C GLY A 116 2.15 0.16 12.05
N LEU A 117 2.58 -0.86 11.28
CA LEU A 117 2.62 -0.86 9.82
C LEU A 117 1.80 -2.02 9.23
N GLY A 118 0.64 -2.28 9.81
CA GLY A 118 -0.35 -3.22 9.28
C GLY A 118 -1.08 -2.69 8.06
N LEU A 119 -2.24 -3.30 7.78
CA LEU A 119 -3.10 -2.94 6.64
C LEU A 119 -3.42 -1.43 6.60
N ILE A 120 -3.70 -0.82 7.75
CA ILE A 120 -3.74 0.65 7.88
C ILE A 120 -2.54 1.07 8.73
N PRO A 121 -1.60 1.87 8.20
CA PRO A 121 -0.49 2.37 8.97
C PRO A 121 -0.97 3.23 10.16
N ARG A 122 -0.55 2.87 11.36
CA ARG A 122 -0.91 3.55 12.61
C ARG A 122 0.17 4.51 13.08
N ARG A 123 1.43 4.07 13.04
CA ARG A 123 2.56 4.83 13.56
C ARG A 123 3.82 4.67 12.71
N LEU A 124 4.66 5.71 12.72
CA LEU A 124 5.96 5.68 12.05
C LEU A 124 7.08 6.00 13.06
N PRO A 125 8.26 5.35 12.93
CA PRO A 125 9.42 5.68 13.75
C PRO A 125 9.74 7.17 13.66
N GLY A 126 9.94 7.83 14.81
CA GLY A 126 10.26 9.25 14.89
C GLY A 126 9.10 10.22 14.59
N LEU A 127 7.91 9.73 14.20
CA LEU A 127 6.73 10.55 14.01
C LEU A 127 5.60 10.21 15.01
N GLY A 128 5.59 8.99 15.54
CA GLY A 128 4.56 8.51 16.46
C GLY A 128 3.25 8.16 15.76
N GLU A 129 2.13 8.37 16.46
CA GLU A 129 0.79 8.07 15.97
C GLU A 129 0.41 8.97 14.79
N LEU A 130 -0.15 8.37 13.74
CA LEU A 130 -0.51 9.07 12.50
C LEU A 130 -1.90 9.67 12.54
N TRP A 131 -2.80 9.15 13.38
CA TRP A 131 -4.21 9.49 13.41
C TRP A 131 -4.59 10.26 14.67
N LYS A 132 -5.48 11.22 14.53
CA LYS A 132 -6.02 12.02 15.66
C LYS A 132 -7.04 11.26 16.49
N ARG A 133 -7.78 10.34 15.86
CA ARG A 133 -8.87 9.57 16.47
C ARG A 133 -8.79 8.11 15.99
N ARG A 134 -9.42 7.22 16.71
CA ARG A 134 -9.63 5.84 16.30
C ARG A 134 -10.53 5.78 15.06
N HIS A 135 -10.36 4.74 14.26
CA HIS A 135 -11.20 4.47 13.10
C HIS A 135 -12.45 3.69 13.50
N GLU A 136 -13.50 3.82 12.69
CA GLU A 136 -14.67 2.95 12.79
C GLU A 136 -14.45 1.69 11.95
N GLN A 137 -15.13 0.60 12.31
CA GLN A 137 -15.07 -0.65 11.57
C GLN A 137 -15.54 -0.47 10.11
N SER A 138 -16.60 0.30 9.88
CA SER A 138 -17.09 0.62 8.53
C SER A 138 -16.05 1.31 7.66
N ASP A 139 -15.18 2.16 8.24
CA ASP A 139 -14.07 2.78 7.50
C ASP A 139 -13.10 1.72 6.94
N LEU A 140 -12.84 0.65 7.71
CA LEU A 140 -11.99 -0.47 7.29
C LEU A 140 -12.67 -1.30 6.21
N ASP A 141 -13.91 -1.67 6.44
CA ASP A 141 -14.70 -2.51 5.54
C ASP A 141 -14.82 -1.82 4.15
N ASP A 142 -15.09 -0.51 4.11
CA ASP A 142 -15.14 0.28 2.88
C ASP A 142 -13.79 0.32 2.16
N ARG A 143 -12.68 0.48 2.88
CA ARG A 143 -11.34 0.50 2.27
C ARG A 143 -10.96 -0.85 1.70
N ILE A 144 -11.30 -1.94 2.37
CA ILE A 144 -11.08 -3.30 1.85
C ILE A 144 -11.92 -3.51 0.60
N ALA A 145 -13.24 -3.29 0.69
CA ALA A 145 -14.16 -3.58 -0.41
C ALA A 145 -13.98 -2.68 -1.64
N LEU A 146 -13.59 -1.40 -1.46
CA LEU A 146 -13.54 -0.42 -2.54
C LEU A 146 -12.12 -0.15 -3.07
N ILE A 147 -11.07 -0.53 -2.32
CA ILE A 147 -9.68 -0.29 -2.73
C ILE A 147 -8.90 -1.60 -2.80
N HIS A 148 -8.77 -2.33 -1.69
CA HIS A 148 -7.89 -3.51 -1.58
C HIS A 148 -8.33 -4.65 -2.50
N GLU A 149 -9.55 -5.12 -2.34
CA GLU A 149 -10.09 -6.21 -3.15
C GLU A 149 -10.12 -5.89 -4.66
N PRO A 150 -10.61 -4.71 -5.11
CA PRO A 150 -10.60 -4.39 -6.54
C PRO A 150 -9.18 -4.29 -7.12
N TYR A 151 -8.21 -3.76 -6.37
CA TYR A 151 -6.82 -3.70 -6.80
C TYR A 151 -6.24 -5.11 -7.00
N HIS A 152 -6.37 -5.99 -6.00
CA HIS A 152 -5.85 -7.35 -6.06
C HIS A 152 -6.59 -8.23 -7.09
N ARG A 153 -7.89 -8.01 -7.27
CA ARG A 153 -8.65 -8.66 -8.34
C ARG A 153 -8.15 -8.25 -9.73
N CYS A 154 -7.88 -6.97 -9.93
CA CYS A 154 -7.29 -6.46 -11.18
C CYS A 154 -5.91 -7.07 -11.42
N LEU A 155 -5.04 -7.07 -10.40
CA LEU A 155 -3.71 -7.67 -10.45
C LEU A 155 -3.77 -9.16 -10.82
N ALA A 156 -4.63 -9.93 -10.15
CA ALA A 156 -4.80 -11.36 -10.41
C ALA A 156 -5.35 -11.63 -11.83
N THR A 157 -6.34 -10.84 -12.27
CA THR A 157 -6.91 -10.97 -13.63
C THR A 157 -5.85 -10.69 -14.69
N GLU A 158 -5.04 -9.66 -14.53
CA GLU A 158 -4.02 -9.31 -15.50
C GLU A 158 -2.88 -10.36 -15.54
N LEU A 159 -2.42 -10.86 -14.40
CA LEU A 159 -1.44 -11.95 -14.34
C LEU A 159 -1.98 -13.24 -14.99
N GLN A 160 -3.25 -13.56 -14.76
CA GLN A 160 -3.91 -14.70 -15.39
C GLN A 160 -3.93 -14.53 -16.91
N ARG A 161 -4.32 -13.34 -17.42
CA ARG A 161 -4.37 -13.02 -18.85
C ARG A 161 -2.98 -13.16 -19.51
N LEU A 162 -1.95 -12.68 -18.84
CA LEU A 162 -0.56 -12.81 -19.32
C LEU A 162 -0.12 -14.28 -19.34
N ARG A 163 -0.42 -15.04 -18.28
CA ARG A 163 -0.11 -16.47 -18.22
C ARG A 163 -0.81 -17.27 -19.30
N ASP A 164 -2.08 -16.99 -19.56
CA ASP A 164 -2.86 -17.71 -20.58
C ASP A 164 -2.32 -17.46 -21.99
N ARG A 165 -1.79 -16.27 -22.25
CA ARG A 165 -1.15 -15.94 -23.53
C ARG A 165 0.26 -16.52 -23.68
N TRP A 166 1.08 -16.49 -22.63
CA TRP A 166 2.51 -16.72 -22.70
C TRP A 166 2.98 -18.02 -22.03
N GLY A 167 2.10 -18.73 -21.35
CA GLY A 167 2.43 -19.91 -20.52
C GLY A 167 3.00 -19.55 -19.14
N ALA A 168 3.44 -18.30 -18.95
CA ALA A 168 3.96 -17.77 -17.69
C ALA A 168 3.66 -16.27 -17.58
N ALA A 169 3.70 -15.72 -16.36
CA ALA A 169 3.65 -14.29 -16.10
C ALA A 169 4.65 -13.91 -15.00
N LEU A 170 5.25 -12.74 -15.14
CA LEU A 170 6.14 -12.15 -14.13
C LEU A 170 5.47 -10.91 -13.52
N LEU A 171 5.35 -10.89 -12.20
CA LEU A 171 5.00 -9.70 -11.43
C LEU A 171 6.27 -8.99 -10.97
N LEU A 172 6.43 -7.74 -11.35
CA LEU A 172 7.46 -6.84 -10.83
C LEU A 172 6.80 -5.82 -9.88
N ASP A 173 6.93 -6.05 -8.58
CA ASP A 173 6.40 -5.14 -7.54
C ASP A 173 7.44 -4.06 -7.22
N LEU A 174 7.18 -2.83 -7.68
CA LEU A 174 8.13 -1.72 -7.62
C LEU A 174 7.89 -0.83 -6.40
N HIS A 175 8.93 -0.73 -5.58
CA HIS A 175 8.95 0.10 -4.38
C HIS A 175 10.14 1.06 -4.36
N SER A 176 9.99 2.18 -3.66
CA SER A 176 11.12 2.97 -3.18
C SER A 176 11.42 2.64 -1.72
N MET A 177 12.64 2.90 -1.29
CA MET A 177 13.06 2.72 0.09
C MET A 177 13.95 3.88 0.52
N PRO A 178 13.98 4.22 1.83
CA PRO A 178 14.92 5.20 2.34
C PRO A 178 16.36 4.83 2.01
N PRO A 179 17.28 5.80 1.88
CA PRO A 179 18.69 5.53 1.67
C PRO A 179 19.23 4.57 2.72
N LEU A 180 20.05 3.62 2.30
CA LEU A 180 20.74 2.74 3.25
C LEU A 180 21.68 3.59 4.12
N PRO A 181 21.79 3.28 5.44
CA PRO A 181 22.78 3.92 6.28
C PRO A 181 24.19 3.75 5.68
N SER A 182 24.99 4.82 5.68
CA SER A 182 26.38 4.73 5.26
C SER A 182 27.14 3.68 6.08
N ALA A 183 28.19 3.07 5.52
CA ALA A 183 28.94 1.98 6.16
C ALA A 183 29.44 2.35 7.58
N GLY A 184 29.74 3.63 7.82
CA GLY A 184 30.15 4.15 9.15
C GLY A 184 29.01 4.20 10.19
N GLN A 185 27.75 4.31 9.78
CA GLN A 185 26.61 4.34 10.71
C GLN A 185 26.17 2.95 11.18
N ARG A 186 26.55 1.88 10.46
CA ARG A 186 26.24 0.49 10.85
C ARG A 186 27.04 0.01 12.05
N LEU A 187 28.22 0.58 12.30
CA LEU A 187 29.08 0.19 13.42
C LEU A 187 28.72 0.87 14.74
N ALA A 188 28.00 1.99 14.71
CA ALA A 188 27.61 2.73 15.92
C ALA A 188 26.34 2.18 16.63
N GLY A 189 25.57 1.29 16.00
CA GLY A 189 24.33 0.69 16.53
C GLY A 189 24.50 -0.69 17.21
N GLY A 190 25.70 -1.23 17.28
CA GLY A 190 25.96 -2.65 17.58
C GLY A 190 26.71 -2.96 18.87
N ILE A 191 26.68 -2.12 19.92
CA ILE A 191 27.20 -2.53 21.25
C ILE A 191 26.27 -1.95 22.31
N ARG A 192 25.19 -2.66 22.65
CA ARG A 192 24.69 -2.65 24.03
C ARG A 192 25.19 -3.92 24.70
N ARG A 193 26.26 -3.79 25.44
CA ARG A 193 26.66 -4.77 26.46
C ARG A 193 25.80 -4.49 27.70
N GLY A 194 25.21 -5.55 28.25
CA GLY A 194 24.49 -5.56 29.50
C GLY A 194 23.70 -6.85 29.59
#